data_bf78a4cbca368165ced20767991c69ee
#
_entry.id   bf78a4cbca368165ced20767991c69ee
#
_cell.length_a   1.000
_cell.length_b   1.000
_cell.length_c   1.000
_cell.angle_alpha   90.00
_cell.angle_beta   90.00
_cell.angle_gamma   90.00
#
_symmetry.space_group_name_H-M   'P 1'
#
loop_
_entity.id
_entity.type
_entity.pdbx_description
1 polymer ?
#
loop_
_entity_poly.entity_id
_entity_poly.type
_entity_poly.pdbx_seq_one_letter_code
_entity_poly.pdbx_strand_id
1 'polypeptide(L)'
;ISYGIRVVLDGLEVLFVQTPWPVIASFIILLTWLSAGLSGAIASGFFLAYMGLFGFWEKAMTTLALLGTAACISIALGIPLGLFCARRPHFYAIIRPIMDFMQTMPSFVFMIPVIAFFSVGKPAAVITTMIFGGTPVVRLTVLGMRGVPESVREAAIAYGASKWYLLTKVDLPLAAPSILAGVNQTIML
;
A
#
# COMPACT_ATOMS: atom_id res chain seq x y z
N ILE A 1 19.25 -3.08 0.75
CA ILE A 1 17.90 -2.49 0.89
C ILE A 1 17.78 -1.27 -0.03
N SER A 2 18.69 -0.31 0.02
CA SER A 2 18.65 0.90 -0.83
C SER A 2 18.65 0.62 -2.33
N TYR A 3 19.32 -0.43 -2.80
CA TYR A 3 19.35 -0.81 -4.21
C TYR A 3 17.96 -1.26 -4.73
N GLY A 4 17.28 -2.13 -4.00
CA GLY A 4 15.93 -2.59 -4.38
C GLY A 4 14.90 -1.47 -4.40
N ILE A 5 14.97 -0.55 -3.41
CA ILE A 5 14.10 0.63 -3.36
C ILE A 5 14.37 1.54 -4.57
N ARG A 6 15.65 1.75 -4.93
CA ARG A 6 16.01 2.56 -6.11
C ARG A 6 15.48 1.97 -7.40
N VAL A 7 15.59 0.67 -7.61
CA VAL A 7 15.09 0.02 -8.84
C VAL A 7 13.58 0.26 -9.03
N VAL A 8 12.79 0.11 -7.97
CA VAL A 8 11.34 0.37 -8.04
C VAL A 8 11.06 1.86 -8.22
N LEU A 9 11.78 2.71 -7.50
CA LEU A 9 11.63 4.17 -7.57
C LEU A 9 12.00 4.68 -8.97
N ASP A 10 13.14 4.29 -9.50
CA ASP A 10 13.62 4.72 -10.83
C ASP A 10 12.63 4.26 -11.91
N GLY A 11 12.09 3.04 -11.79
CA GLY A 11 11.05 2.55 -12.70
C GLY A 11 9.77 3.39 -12.68
N LEU A 12 9.30 3.77 -11.49
CA LEU A 12 8.12 4.64 -11.34
C LEU A 12 8.42 6.10 -11.72
N GLU A 13 9.63 6.60 -11.47
CA GLU A 13 10.02 7.93 -11.94
C GLU A 13 10.07 8.00 -13.47
N VAL A 14 10.62 6.98 -14.13
CA VAL A 14 10.58 6.89 -15.59
C VAL A 14 9.12 6.91 -16.08
N LEU A 15 8.26 6.14 -15.45
CA LEU A 15 6.84 6.06 -15.82
C LEU A 15 6.10 7.39 -15.62
N PHE A 16 6.29 8.08 -14.50
CA PHE A 16 5.50 9.26 -14.15
C PHE A 16 6.15 10.58 -14.55
N VAL A 17 7.48 10.69 -14.51
CA VAL A 17 8.19 11.95 -14.77
C VAL A 17 8.62 12.07 -16.24
N GLN A 18 9.06 10.94 -16.86
CA GLN A 18 9.51 10.97 -18.25
C GLN A 18 8.37 10.82 -19.27
N THR A 19 7.21 10.29 -18.84
CA THR A 19 6.04 10.21 -19.74
C THR A 19 5.47 11.59 -19.98
N PRO A 20 5.12 11.96 -21.22
CA PRO A 20 4.50 13.25 -21.54
C PRO A 20 3.25 13.48 -20.69
N TRP A 21 3.15 14.67 -20.10
CA TRP A 21 2.05 15.03 -19.20
C TRP A 21 0.63 14.77 -19.75
N PRO A 22 0.34 14.96 -21.08
CA PRO A 22 -1.00 14.70 -21.59
C PRO A 22 -1.40 13.22 -21.52
N VAL A 23 -0.42 12.31 -21.62
CA VAL A 23 -0.67 10.87 -21.55
C VAL A 23 -1.09 10.47 -20.13
N ILE A 24 -0.35 10.94 -19.12
CA ILE A 24 -0.68 10.67 -17.72
C ILE A 24 -2.01 11.32 -17.34
N ALA A 25 -2.21 12.58 -17.74
CA ALA A 25 -3.45 13.29 -17.47
C ALA A 25 -4.66 12.57 -18.10
N SER A 26 -4.55 12.17 -19.36
CA SER A 26 -5.61 11.43 -20.06
C SER A 26 -5.89 10.08 -19.39
N PHE A 27 -4.86 9.37 -18.95
CA PHE A 27 -4.99 8.09 -18.26
C PHE A 27 -5.71 8.24 -16.92
N ILE A 28 -5.35 9.24 -16.10
CA ILE A 28 -6.00 9.53 -14.82
C ILE A 28 -7.46 9.93 -15.04
N ILE A 29 -7.74 10.79 -16.00
CA ILE A 29 -9.10 11.23 -16.33
C ILE A 29 -9.94 10.03 -16.79
N LEU A 30 -9.39 9.15 -17.62
CA LEU A 30 -10.07 7.94 -18.07
C LEU A 30 -10.38 7.00 -16.91
N LEU A 31 -9.41 6.75 -16.03
CA LEU A 31 -9.62 5.91 -14.84
C LEU A 31 -10.69 6.49 -13.90
N THR A 32 -10.68 7.79 -13.67
CA THR A 32 -11.68 8.45 -12.84
C THR A 32 -13.05 8.46 -13.50
N TRP A 33 -13.11 8.56 -14.82
CA TRP A 33 -14.37 8.43 -15.55
C TRP A 33 -14.97 7.03 -15.40
N LEU A 34 -14.17 6.01 -15.57
CA LEU A 34 -14.62 4.61 -15.46
C LEU A 34 -15.04 4.23 -14.03
N SER A 35 -14.42 4.82 -13.01
CA SER A 35 -14.66 4.48 -11.61
C SER A 35 -15.70 5.36 -10.91
N ALA A 36 -15.69 6.66 -11.18
CA ALA A 36 -16.52 7.67 -10.51
C ALA A 36 -17.45 8.44 -11.46
N GLY A 37 -17.49 8.06 -12.74
CA GLY A 37 -18.33 8.70 -13.75
C GLY A 37 -17.84 10.08 -14.19
N LEU A 38 -18.72 10.80 -14.91
CA LEU A 38 -18.36 12.09 -15.53
C LEU A 38 -17.96 13.18 -14.52
N SER A 39 -18.60 13.21 -13.36
CA SER A 39 -18.26 14.16 -12.29
C SER A 39 -16.83 13.98 -11.77
N GLY A 40 -16.40 12.73 -11.59
CA GLY A 40 -15.03 12.40 -11.22
C GLY A 40 -14.02 12.79 -12.29
N ALA A 41 -14.33 12.56 -13.56
CA ALA A 41 -13.49 12.95 -14.68
C ALA A 41 -13.32 14.47 -14.78
N ILE A 42 -14.40 15.24 -14.61
CA ILE A 42 -14.34 16.71 -14.63
C ILE A 42 -13.51 17.23 -13.45
N ALA A 43 -13.75 16.71 -12.25
CA ALA A 43 -13.01 17.12 -11.06
C ALA A 43 -11.50 16.82 -11.20
N SER A 44 -11.15 15.61 -11.62
CA SER A 44 -9.74 15.23 -11.85
C SER A 44 -9.09 16.06 -12.94
N GLY A 45 -9.80 16.32 -14.06
CA GLY A 45 -9.33 17.18 -15.14
C GLY A 45 -9.06 18.61 -14.66
N PHE A 46 -9.94 19.17 -13.84
CA PHE A 46 -9.76 20.50 -13.26
C PHE A 46 -8.50 20.56 -12.36
N PHE A 47 -8.32 19.58 -11.45
CA PHE A 47 -7.14 19.55 -10.57
C PHE A 47 -5.84 19.30 -11.32
N LEU A 48 -5.84 18.45 -12.35
CA LEU A 48 -4.67 18.21 -13.18
C LEU A 48 -4.30 19.45 -14.01
N ALA A 49 -5.29 20.16 -14.58
CA ALA A 49 -5.08 21.43 -15.27
C ALA A 49 -4.52 22.50 -14.31
N TYR A 50 -5.07 22.60 -13.10
CA TYR A 50 -4.55 23.49 -12.06
C TYR A 50 -3.06 23.19 -11.76
N MET A 51 -2.70 21.93 -11.52
CA MET A 51 -1.30 21.54 -11.28
C MET A 51 -0.39 21.88 -12.46
N GLY A 52 -0.88 21.68 -13.69
CA GLY A 52 -0.13 22.02 -14.91
C GLY A 52 0.10 23.52 -15.08
N LEU A 53 -0.94 24.33 -14.88
CA LEU A 53 -0.88 25.80 -15.02
C LEU A 53 0.05 26.47 -13.99
N PHE A 54 0.07 25.95 -12.77
CA PHE A 54 0.92 26.47 -11.69
C PHE A 54 2.33 25.85 -11.64
N GLY A 55 2.69 24.99 -12.61
CA GLY A 55 4.02 24.39 -12.69
C GLY A 55 4.33 23.34 -11.60
N PHE A 56 3.30 22.79 -10.95
CA PHE A 56 3.46 21.76 -9.92
C PHE A 56 3.54 20.33 -10.48
N TRP A 57 3.42 20.15 -11.79
CA TRP A 57 3.35 18.85 -12.44
C TRP A 57 4.51 17.92 -12.07
N GLU A 58 5.74 18.38 -12.28
CA GLU A 58 6.94 17.58 -12.02
C GLU A 58 7.05 17.17 -10.55
N LYS A 59 6.77 18.11 -9.62
CA LYS A 59 6.78 17.83 -8.18
C LYS A 59 5.70 16.82 -7.78
N ALA A 60 4.50 16.94 -8.36
CA ALA A 60 3.41 16.01 -8.13
C ALA A 60 3.73 14.60 -8.63
N MET A 61 4.30 14.48 -9.83
CA MET A 61 4.70 13.19 -10.40
C MET A 61 5.84 12.54 -9.62
N THR A 62 6.82 13.31 -9.17
CA THR A 62 7.89 12.82 -8.28
C THR A 62 7.32 12.32 -6.95
N THR A 63 6.39 13.05 -6.36
CA THR A 63 5.71 12.64 -5.12
C THR A 63 4.91 11.35 -5.34
N LEU A 64 4.20 11.25 -6.46
CA LEU A 64 3.44 10.05 -6.83
C LEU A 64 4.36 8.83 -7.00
N ALA A 65 5.53 8.99 -7.60
CA ALA A 65 6.54 7.95 -7.72
C ALA A 65 7.07 7.49 -6.35
N LEU A 66 7.35 8.44 -5.44
CA LEU A 66 7.78 8.13 -4.07
C LEU A 66 6.71 7.38 -3.28
N LEU A 67 5.48 7.88 -3.28
CA LEU A 67 4.35 7.25 -2.60
C LEU A 67 4.01 5.90 -3.21
N GLY A 68 4.00 5.79 -4.54
CA GLY A 68 3.79 4.53 -5.24
C GLY A 68 4.85 3.48 -4.89
N THR A 69 6.12 3.88 -4.82
CA THR A 69 7.22 3.01 -4.40
C THR A 69 7.00 2.51 -2.96
N ALA A 70 6.71 3.42 -2.04
CA ALA A 70 6.47 3.08 -0.64
C ALA A 70 5.25 2.15 -0.50
N ALA A 71 4.16 2.43 -1.21
CA ALA A 71 2.95 1.61 -1.20
C ALA A 71 3.22 0.20 -1.77
N CYS A 72 3.88 0.09 -2.92
CA CYS A 72 4.22 -1.20 -3.53
C CYS A 72 5.03 -2.08 -2.57
N ILE A 73 6.06 -1.52 -1.93
CA ILE A 73 6.91 -2.26 -1.01
C ILE A 73 6.12 -2.60 0.27
N SER A 74 5.35 -1.66 0.81
CA SER A 74 4.50 -1.88 2.00
C SER A 74 3.49 -3.00 1.77
N ILE A 75 2.86 -3.06 0.61
CA ILE A 75 1.90 -4.10 0.22
C ILE A 75 2.62 -5.44 0.05
N ALA A 76 3.73 -5.44 -0.71
CA ALA A 76 4.51 -6.65 -0.98
C ALA A 76 5.08 -7.31 0.27
N LEU A 77 5.45 -6.53 1.29
CA LEU A 77 5.94 -7.03 2.57
C LEU A 77 4.82 -7.19 3.60
N GLY A 78 3.87 -6.27 3.63
CA GLY A 78 2.82 -6.21 4.64
C GLY A 78 1.80 -7.34 4.51
N ILE A 79 1.37 -7.71 3.29
CA ILE A 79 0.43 -8.82 3.10
C ILE A 79 1.04 -10.16 3.58
N PRO A 80 2.24 -10.59 3.13
CA PRO A 80 2.85 -11.82 3.62
C PRO A 80 3.07 -11.81 5.15
N LEU A 81 3.52 -10.68 5.71
CA LEU A 81 3.69 -10.53 7.15
C LEU A 81 2.34 -10.64 7.88
N GLY A 82 1.29 -10.02 7.36
CA GLY A 82 -0.06 -10.12 7.90
C GLY A 82 -0.61 -11.54 7.87
N LEU A 83 -0.41 -12.27 6.76
CA LEU A 83 -0.78 -13.69 6.64
C LEU A 83 -0.02 -14.56 7.64
N PHE A 84 1.28 -14.31 7.82
CA PHE A 84 2.08 -15.02 8.82
C PHE A 84 1.59 -14.72 10.24
N CYS A 85 1.35 -13.46 10.59
CA CYS A 85 0.81 -13.02 11.87
C CYS A 85 -0.59 -13.61 12.16
N ALA A 86 -1.45 -13.71 11.15
CA ALA A 86 -2.79 -14.28 11.29
C ALA A 86 -2.74 -15.74 11.73
N ARG A 87 -1.76 -16.50 11.21
CA ARG A 87 -1.54 -17.92 11.51
C ARG A 87 -0.76 -18.19 12.79
N ARG A 88 -0.09 -17.18 13.35
CA ARG A 88 0.77 -17.28 14.54
C ARG A 88 0.32 -16.29 15.61
N PRO A 89 -0.70 -16.62 16.42
CA PRO A 89 -1.27 -15.70 17.42
C PRO A 89 -0.24 -15.14 18.40
N HIS A 90 0.71 -15.97 18.85
CA HIS A 90 1.77 -15.55 19.77
C HIS A 90 2.71 -14.52 19.13
N PHE A 91 3.07 -14.73 17.87
CA PHE A 91 3.90 -13.77 17.13
C PHE A 91 3.17 -12.43 16.92
N TYR A 92 1.88 -12.49 16.55
CA TYR A 92 1.06 -11.30 16.42
C TYR A 92 0.91 -10.52 17.74
N ALA A 93 0.81 -11.22 18.87
CA ALA A 93 0.73 -10.58 20.20
C ALA A 93 1.97 -9.73 20.52
N ILE A 94 3.15 -10.11 19.98
CA ILE A 94 4.39 -9.32 20.12
C ILE A 94 4.44 -8.16 19.12
N ILE A 95 4.04 -8.40 17.87
CA ILE A 95 4.11 -7.39 16.81
C ILE A 95 3.04 -6.30 16.97
N ARG A 96 1.87 -6.65 17.48
CA ARG A 96 0.74 -5.72 17.63
C ARG A 96 1.09 -4.48 18.45
N PRO A 97 1.64 -4.56 19.68
CA PRO A 97 1.98 -3.35 20.45
C PRO A 97 3.05 -2.51 19.76
N ILE A 98 3.98 -3.12 19.00
CA ILE A 98 4.98 -2.38 18.22
C ILE A 98 4.28 -1.56 17.14
N MET A 99 3.35 -2.16 16.39
CA MET A 99 2.57 -1.47 15.37
C MET A 99 1.68 -0.37 16.00
N ASP A 100 1.08 -0.64 17.17
CA ASP A 100 0.26 0.34 17.90
C ASP A 100 1.12 1.55 18.29
N PHE A 101 2.31 1.30 18.83
CA PHE A 101 3.27 2.35 19.17
C PHE A 101 3.70 3.16 17.93
N MET A 102 4.00 2.49 16.83
CA MET A 102 4.38 3.15 15.58
C MET A 102 3.28 4.08 15.04
N GLN A 103 2.01 3.75 15.22
CA GLN A 103 0.89 4.59 14.75
C GLN A 103 0.54 5.75 15.71
N THR A 104 0.93 5.67 16.97
CA THR A 104 0.74 6.79 17.92
C THR A 104 1.77 7.90 17.76
N MET A 105 2.92 7.59 17.16
CA MET A 105 3.97 8.57 16.92
C MET A 105 3.74 9.31 15.60
N PRO A 106 3.98 10.62 15.54
CA PRO A 106 3.98 11.35 14.28
C PRO A 106 4.99 10.76 13.28
N SER A 107 4.61 10.63 12.02
CA SER A 107 5.43 9.97 10.98
C SER A 107 6.82 10.59 10.81
N PHE A 108 6.97 11.91 11.01
CA PHE A 108 8.27 12.58 10.91
C PHE A 108 9.27 12.19 12.00
N VAL A 109 8.82 11.62 13.14
CA VAL A 109 9.74 11.10 14.17
C VAL A 109 10.55 9.93 13.65
N PHE A 110 9.95 9.08 12.79
CA PHE A 110 10.66 7.97 12.14
C PHE A 110 11.69 8.45 11.10
N MET A 111 11.51 9.66 10.59
CA MET A 111 12.44 10.22 9.60
C MET A 111 13.82 10.51 10.20
N ILE A 112 13.90 10.86 11.49
CA ILE A 112 15.16 11.18 12.16
C ILE A 112 16.15 9.99 12.10
N PRO A 113 15.84 8.80 12.64
CA PRO A 113 16.74 7.66 12.56
C PRO A 113 16.95 7.19 11.10
N VAL A 114 15.93 7.27 10.26
CA VAL A 114 16.09 6.86 8.85
C VAL A 114 17.08 7.77 8.12
N ILE A 115 17.05 9.09 8.34
CA ILE A 115 18.04 10.01 7.76
C ILE A 115 19.44 9.75 8.32
N ALA A 116 19.56 9.42 9.60
CA ALA A 116 20.84 9.11 10.22
C ALA A 116 21.52 7.88 9.56
N PHE A 117 20.76 6.88 9.14
CA PHE A 117 21.28 5.66 8.51
C PHE A 117 21.38 5.73 6.99
N PHE A 118 20.46 6.45 6.32
CA PHE A 118 20.33 6.43 4.86
C PHE A 118 20.63 7.79 4.20
N SER A 119 21.02 8.79 4.99
CA SER A 119 21.21 10.18 4.56
C SER A 119 19.91 10.84 4.08
N VAL A 120 19.95 12.16 3.87
CA VAL A 120 18.83 12.92 3.33
C VAL A 120 18.63 12.58 1.86
N GLY A 121 17.42 12.18 1.47
CA GLY A 121 17.12 11.89 0.06
C GLY A 121 15.86 11.04 -0.15
N LYS A 122 15.55 10.79 -1.42
CA LYS A 122 14.38 10.00 -1.86
C LYS A 122 14.28 8.62 -1.17
N PRO A 123 15.37 7.82 -1.01
CA PRO A 123 15.29 6.54 -0.31
C PRO A 123 14.86 6.66 1.15
N ALA A 124 15.32 7.70 1.86
CA ALA A 124 14.91 7.93 3.24
C ALA A 124 13.40 8.26 3.34
N ALA A 125 12.88 9.07 2.41
CA ALA A 125 11.46 9.37 2.33
C ALA A 125 10.62 8.11 2.09
N VAL A 126 11.02 7.26 1.13
CA VAL A 126 10.34 5.99 0.84
C VAL A 126 10.35 5.07 2.06
N ILE A 127 11.48 4.90 2.75
CA ILE A 127 11.59 4.04 3.93
C ILE A 127 10.68 4.55 5.06
N THR A 128 10.68 5.85 5.33
CA THR A 128 9.83 6.46 6.37
C THR A 128 8.34 6.24 6.06
N THR A 129 7.92 6.50 4.81
CA THR A 129 6.55 6.30 4.38
C THR A 129 6.16 4.81 4.43
N MET A 130 7.06 3.91 4.06
CA MET A 130 6.85 2.47 4.11
C MET A 130 6.66 1.95 5.55
N ILE A 131 7.45 2.44 6.51
CA ILE A 131 7.35 2.08 7.92
C ILE A 131 5.96 2.45 8.46
N PHE A 132 5.54 3.68 8.21
CA PHE A 132 4.26 4.19 8.69
C PHE A 132 3.07 3.59 7.93
N GLY A 133 3.12 3.60 6.59
CA GLY A 133 2.07 3.12 5.70
C GLY A 133 1.92 1.60 5.66
N GLY A 134 2.95 0.83 6.01
CA GLY A 134 2.89 -0.63 6.03
C GLY A 134 2.04 -1.21 7.16
N THR A 135 1.87 -0.49 8.26
CA THR A 135 1.13 -0.97 9.44
C THR A 135 -0.35 -1.27 9.15
N PRO A 136 -1.13 -0.43 8.46
CA PRO A 136 -2.52 -0.72 8.14
C PRO A 136 -2.71 -2.00 7.32
N VAL A 137 -1.86 -2.22 6.32
CA VAL A 137 -1.97 -3.42 5.47
C VAL A 137 -1.73 -4.70 6.27
N VAL A 138 -0.74 -4.72 7.17
CA VAL A 138 -0.49 -5.86 8.06
C VAL A 138 -1.69 -6.12 8.96
N ARG A 139 -2.19 -5.08 9.61
CA ARG A 139 -3.30 -5.16 10.58
C ARG A 139 -4.60 -5.62 9.93
N LEU A 140 -4.98 -5.05 8.80
CA LEU A 140 -6.22 -5.40 8.10
C LEU A 140 -6.12 -6.76 7.41
N THR A 141 -4.92 -7.19 7.00
CA THR A 141 -4.70 -8.58 6.56
C THR A 141 -4.93 -9.57 7.70
N VAL A 142 -4.41 -9.31 8.90
CA VAL A 142 -4.64 -10.15 10.08
C VAL A 142 -6.14 -10.18 10.42
N LEU A 143 -6.78 -9.00 10.42
CA LEU A 143 -8.21 -8.89 10.73
C LEU A 143 -9.06 -9.69 9.73
N GLY A 144 -8.82 -9.53 8.43
CA GLY A 144 -9.53 -10.25 7.39
C GLY A 144 -9.36 -11.76 7.49
N MET A 145 -8.12 -12.22 7.69
CA MET A 145 -7.83 -13.65 7.85
C MET A 145 -8.48 -14.28 9.09
N ARG A 146 -8.53 -13.54 10.21
CA ARG A 146 -9.18 -14.00 11.44
C ARG A 146 -10.70 -13.86 11.41
N GLY A 147 -11.21 -12.99 10.55
CA GLY A 147 -12.64 -12.80 10.35
C GLY A 147 -13.32 -13.88 9.51
N VAL A 148 -12.56 -14.79 8.89
CA VAL A 148 -13.13 -15.92 8.13
C VAL A 148 -13.86 -16.86 9.09
N PRO A 149 -15.18 -17.16 8.89
CA PRO A 149 -15.95 -18.00 9.77
C PRO A 149 -15.37 -19.42 9.85
N GLU A 150 -15.26 -19.95 11.06
CA GLU A 150 -14.72 -21.30 11.30
C GLU A 150 -15.59 -22.37 10.63
N SER A 151 -16.91 -22.19 10.61
CA SER A 151 -17.84 -23.11 9.93
C SER A 151 -17.53 -23.30 8.44
N VAL A 152 -17.08 -22.24 7.76
CA VAL A 152 -16.68 -22.34 6.34
C VAL A 152 -15.38 -23.12 6.18
N ARG A 153 -14.43 -22.95 7.10
CA ARG A 153 -13.20 -23.72 7.12
C ARG A 153 -13.44 -25.20 7.41
N GLU A 154 -14.26 -25.48 8.41
CA GLU A 154 -14.64 -26.85 8.77
C GLU A 154 -15.37 -27.56 7.62
N ALA A 155 -16.29 -26.89 6.96
CA ALA A 155 -16.96 -27.43 5.77
C ALA A 155 -15.95 -27.76 4.66
N ALA A 156 -15.03 -26.83 4.34
CA ALA A 156 -14.00 -27.08 3.33
C ALA A 156 -13.10 -28.27 3.70
N ILE A 157 -12.71 -28.40 4.97
CA ILE A 157 -11.92 -29.52 5.48
C ILE A 157 -12.69 -30.84 5.36
N ALA A 158 -13.98 -30.86 5.69
CA ALA A 158 -14.85 -32.02 5.56
C ALA A 158 -14.93 -32.52 4.11
N TYR A 159 -14.84 -31.61 3.12
CA TYR A 159 -14.74 -31.95 1.69
C TYR A 159 -13.31 -32.30 1.23
N GLY A 160 -12.36 -32.46 2.15
CA GLY A 160 -10.99 -32.88 1.84
C GLY A 160 -10.06 -31.75 1.39
N ALA A 161 -10.36 -30.49 1.71
CA ALA A 161 -9.50 -29.38 1.33
C ALA A 161 -8.12 -29.47 1.99
N SER A 162 -7.05 -29.40 1.19
CA SER A 162 -5.70 -29.27 1.68
C SER A 162 -5.45 -27.88 2.31
N LYS A 163 -4.41 -27.78 3.16
CA LYS A 163 -4.03 -26.49 3.79
C LYS A 163 -3.78 -25.37 2.77
N TRP A 164 -3.23 -25.71 1.61
CA TRP A 164 -2.98 -24.77 0.51
C TRP A 164 -4.29 -24.35 -0.19
N TYR A 165 -5.15 -25.33 -0.44
CA TYR A 165 -6.48 -25.06 -1.00
C TYR A 165 -7.31 -24.19 -0.06
N LEU A 166 -7.31 -24.49 1.24
CA LEU A 166 -8.01 -23.69 2.25
C LEU A 166 -7.50 -22.24 2.24
N LEU A 167 -6.18 -22.03 2.22
CA LEU A 167 -5.62 -20.67 2.13
C LEU A 167 -6.06 -19.92 0.88
N THR A 168 -5.88 -20.56 -0.30
CA THR A 168 -6.00 -19.82 -1.59
C THR A 168 -7.43 -19.73 -2.09
N LYS A 169 -8.29 -20.69 -1.75
CA LYS A 169 -9.67 -20.77 -2.26
C LYS A 169 -10.74 -20.42 -1.24
N VAL A 170 -10.39 -20.37 0.06
CA VAL A 170 -11.33 -20.04 1.12
C VAL A 170 -10.87 -18.80 1.88
N ASP A 171 -9.74 -18.85 2.58
CA ASP A 171 -9.30 -17.80 3.47
C ASP A 171 -9.01 -16.49 2.74
N LEU A 172 -8.17 -16.52 1.70
CA LEU A 172 -7.78 -15.33 0.96
C LEU A 172 -8.94 -14.64 0.24
N PRO A 173 -9.84 -15.34 -0.48
CA PRO A 173 -11.00 -14.69 -1.10
C PRO A 173 -11.95 -14.06 -0.09
N LEU A 174 -12.20 -14.70 1.05
CA LEU A 174 -13.06 -14.16 2.10
C LEU A 174 -12.38 -13.01 2.87
N ALA A 175 -11.06 -13.03 3.01
CA ALA A 175 -10.29 -11.96 3.63
C ALA A 175 -10.01 -10.79 2.66
N ALA A 176 -10.18 -10.99 1.35
CA ALA A 176 -9.81 -10.01 0.33
C ALA A 176 -10.40 -8.61 0.55
N PRO A 177 -11.69 -8.43 0.94
CA PRO A 177 -12.23 -7.10 1.20
C PRO A 177 -11.46 -6.35 2.29
N SER A 178 -11.08 -7.02 3.37
CA SER A 178 -10.30 -6.42 4.47
C SER A 178 -8.86 -6.15 4.04
N ILE A 179 -8.25 -7.04 3.27
CA ILE A 179 -6.88 -6.85 2.73
C ILE A 179 -6.87 -5.63 1.80
N LEU A 180 -7.83 -5.53 0.88
CA LEU A 180 -7.97 -4.40 -0.04
C LEU A 180 -8.24 -3.09 0.70
N ALA A 181 -9.02 -3.11 1.79
CA ALA A 181 -9.19 -1.95 2.65
C ALA A 181 -7.85 -1.50 3.27
N GLY A 182 -7.00 -2.46 3.67
CA GLY A 182 -5.64 -2.18 4.14
C GLY A 182 -4.74 -1.57 3.08
N VAL A 183 -4.79 -2.10 1.87
CA VAL A 183 -4.08 -1.55 0.71
C VAL A 183 -4.54 -0.12 0.42
N ASN A 184 -5.85 0.11 0.39
CA ASN A 184 -6.41 1.45 0.16
C ASN A 184 -5.96 2.44 1.23
N GLN A 185 -5.99 2.05 2.50
CA GLN A 185 -5.53 2.90 3.60
C GLN A 185 -4.04 3.22 3.51
N THR A 186 -3.21 2.26 3.07
CA THR A 186 -1.76 2.46 2.87
C THR A 186 -1.47 3.45 1.74
N ILE A 187 -2.29 3.46 0.67
CA ILE A 187 -2.13 4.40 -0.45
C ILE A 187 -2.60 5.82 -0.07
N MET A 188 -3.55 5.93 0.85
CA MET A 188 -4.11 7.23 1.28
C MET A 188 -3.26 7.94 2.35
N LEU A 189 -2.28 7.27 2.97
CA LEU A 189 -1.37 7.85 3.98
C LEU A 189 -0.17 8.53 3.33
#